data_f5e9e4fdd82bb9205ffb8c59075d8b1a
#
_entry.id   f5e9e4fdd82bb9205ffb8c59075d8b1a
#
_cell.length_a   1.000
_cell.length_b   1.000
_cell.length_c   1.000
_cell.angle_alpha   90.00
_cell.angle_beta   90.00
_cell.angle_gamma   90.00
#
_symmetry.space_group_name_H-M   'P 1'
#
loop_
_entity.id
_entity.type
_entity.pdbx_description
1 polymer ?
#
loop_
_entity_poly.entity_id
_entity_poly.type
_entity_poly.pdbx_seq_one_letter_code
_entity_poly.pdbx_strand_id
1 'polypeptide(L)'
;MTNKPMPTGEYAVGTFTHTIFTDREEALAPGTKRNIPVRVYYPVLKESVEGMNKARYMSREMAQSLKKIMHAPINIDKAEAQGENFSECYENAPKIEGQKFPLITFSHGFGSYMEANSFLCLDLVSHGYVVISVGHPYDAALSEFDDGTNIPLYKEAMKRQYEPMLPGMFAVLKLAKAKGTDRELADKLYDLQYKYCNFILSRIEEWKIDTMNAVDYAKEKLPDMIDFSKGIGATGHSLGGITSYLLCLDNDEFACGANLDGALFGNNKGKILRKPFVQFSCKQNLGVSTRPYIDHTKPVYQLVFNKMQHIGFSDMKHMIPISAIVGKIDADLVHEYVCKTHLDLFDSYLKKTKDHVELKSCEYISIKEYEPDIKE
;
A
#
# COMPACT_ATOMS: atom_id res chain seq x y z
N MET A 1 -6.11 -19.86 9.47
CA MET A 1 -5.53 -18.47 9.66
C MET A 1 -5.45 -18.17 11.15
N THR A 2 -4.59 -18.88 11.87
CA THR A 2 -4.65 -18.94 13.34
C THR A 2 -3.93 -17.79 14.08
N ASN A 3 -3.30 -16.85 13.39
CA ASN A 3 -2.56 -15.77 14.06
C ASN A 3 -2.67 -14.46 13.27
N LYS A 4 -3.88 -13.91 13.20
CA LYS A 4 -4.07 -12.55 12.65
C LYS A 4 -3.68 -11.55 13.71
N PRO A 5 -2.86 -10.53 13.38
CA PRO A 5 -2.57 -9.46 14.32
C PRO A 5 -3.85 -8.69 14.65
N MET A 6 -3.97 -8.33 15.91
CA MET A 6 -5.08 -7.50 16.41
C MET A 6 -4.70 -6.02 16.33
N PRO A 7 -5.62 -5.13 15.96
CA PRO A 7 -5.40 -3.69 16.06
C PRO A 7 -5.03 -3.28 17.48
N THR A 8 -4.01 -2.42 17.63
CA THR A 8 -3.39 -2.10 18.92
C THR A 8 -3.88 -0.79 19.54
N GLY A 9 -4.67 0.01 18.81
CA GLY A 9 -5.14 1.32 19.23
C GLY A 9 -6.40 1.30 20.11
N GLU A 10 -6.87 2.49 20.41
CA GLU A 10 -8.01 2.72 21.30
C GLU A 10 -9.37 2.55 20.62
N TYR A 11 -9.44 2.70 19.28
CA TYR A 11 -10.68 2.60 18.51
C TYR A 11 -10.93 1.17 17.99
N ALA A 12 -12.18 0.78 17.85
CA ALA A 12 -12.58 -0.28 16.96
C ALA A 12 -12.63 0.27 15.51
N VAL A 13 -12.76 -0.61 14.52
CA VAL A 13 -12.69 -0.23 13.11
C VAL A 13 -14.01 -0.47 12.41
N GLY A 14 -14.63 0.59 11.91
CA GLY A 14 -15.74 0.54 10.95
C GLY A 14 -15.20 0.43 9.53
N THR A 15 -15.99 -0.16 8.63
CA THR A 15 -15.65 -0.23 7.20
C THR A 15 -16.87 -0.19 6.31
N PHE A 16 -16.70 0.31 5.10
CA PHE A 16 -17.65 0.14 4.00
C PHE A 16 -16.90 0.14 2.66
N THR A 17 -17.53 -0.43 1.64
CA THR A 17 -17.04 -0.40 0.25
C THR A 17 -17.89 0.58 -0.56
N HIS A 18 -17.27 1.28 -1.50
CA HIS A 18 -17.97 2.18 -2.41
C HIS A 18 -17.31 2.14 -3.80
N THR A 19 -18.13 2.33 -4.83
CA THR A 19 -17.67 2.46 -6.22
C THR A 19 -17.67 3.93 -6.64
N ILE A 20 -16.51 4.48 -6.93
CA ILE A 20 -16.38 5.83 -7.49
C ILE A 20 -16.58 5.74 -9.00
N PHE A 21 -17.67 6.30 -9.50
CA PHE A 21 -17.96 6.38 -10.93
C PHE A 21 -17.19 7.54 -11.55
N THR A 22 -16.50 7.26 -12.66
CA THR A 22 -15.76 8.28 -13.39
C THR A 22 -16.19 8.33 -14.85
N ASP A 23 -15.90 9.46 -15.52
CA ASP A 23 -16.08 9.59 -16.98
C ASP A 23 -14.84 9.16 -17.78
N ARG A 24 -13.79 8.71 -17.08
CA ARG A 24 -12.55 8.24 -17.71
C ARG A 24 -12.80 6.95 -18.47
N GLU A 25 -12.21 6.85 -19.65
CA GLU A 25 -12.18 5.59 -20.41
C GLU A 25 -11.11 4.65 -19.82
N GLU A 26 -11.42 3.35 -19.76
CA GLU A 26 -10.47 2.33 -19.30
C GLU A 26 -9.49 1.97 -20.42
N ALA A 27 -8.22 2.29 -20.24
CA ALA A 27 -7.19 2.07 -21.26
C ALA A 27 -6.97 0.58 -21.62
N LEU A 28 -7.28 -0.34 -20.69
CA LEU A 28 -7.15 -1.79 -20.91
C LEU A 28 -8.43 -2.44 -21.47
N ALA A 29 -9.56 -1.74 -21.41
CA ALA A 29 -10.85 -2.19 -21.93
C ALA A 29 -11.57 -1.04 -22.63
N PRO A 30 -11.13 -0.64 -23.84
CA PRO A 30 -11.71 0.47 -24.59
C PRO A 30 -13.25 0.36 -24.72
N GLY A 31 -13.93 1.49 -24.59
CA GLY A 31 -15.40 1.55 -24.60
C GLY A 31 -16.04 1.30 -23.22
N THR A 32 -15.25 1.03 -22.19
CA THR A 32 -15.74 0.93 -20.81
C THR A 32 -15.23 2.11 -19.95
N LYS A 33 -15.97 2.44 -18.89
CA LYS A 33 -15.55 3.47 -17.94
C LYS A 33 -14.65 2.85 -16.85
N ARG A 34 -13.62 3.61 -16.42
CA ARG A 34 -12.77 3.22 -15.30
C ARG A 34 -13.42 3.63 -13.98
N ASN A 35 -14.29 2.79 -13.46
CA ASN A 35 -14.86 2.96 -12.12
C ASN A 35 -13.89 2.39 -11.07
N ILE A 36 -13.81 3.03 -9.90
CA ILE A 36 -12.77 2.74 -8.91
C ILE A 36 -13.44 2.22 -7.64
N PRO A 37 -13.28 0.94 -7.29
CA PRO A 37 -13.74 0.45 -6.00
C PRO A 37 -12.79 0.94 -4.91
N VAL A 38 -13.35 1.43 -3.81
CA VAL A 38 -12.59 1.82 -2.62
C VAL A 38 -13.16 1.12 -1.40
N ARG A 39 -12.30 0.77 -0.47
CA ARG A 39 -12.69 0.33 0.87
C ARG A 39 -12.24 1.37 1.88
N VAL A 40 -13.19 1.93 2.60
CA VAL A 40 -12.96 2.93 3.64
C VAL A 40 -12.96 2.26 4.99
N TYR A 41 -11.88 2.46 5.75
CA TYR A 41 -11.77 2.06 7.14
C TYR A 41 -11.73 3.31 8.01
N TYR A 42 -12.48 3.33 9.09
CA TYR A 42 -12.64 4.52 9.94
C TYR A 42 -12.78 4.16 11.42
N PRO A 43 -12.33 5.04 12.34
CA PRO A 43 -12.45 4.81 13.77
C PRO A 43 -13.91 4.81 14.22
N VAL A 44 -14.24 3.86 15.10
CA VAL A 44 -15.53 3.79 15.79
C VAL A 44 -15.30 3.49 17.27
N LEU A 45 -16.27 3.83 18.11
CA LEU A 45 -16.19 3.50 19.54
C LEU A 45 -16.32 1.99 19.75
N LYS A 46 -15.54 1.41 20.66
CA LYS A 46 -15.58 -0.04 20.94
C LYS A 46 -16.95 -0.51 21.39
N GLU A 47 -17.63 0.29 22.18
CA GLU A 47 -19.00 0.01 22.65
C GLU A 47 -20.04 0.07 21.52
N SER A 48 -19.81 0.83 20.45
CA SER A 48 -20.76 0.93 19.34
C SER A 48 -20.80 -0.31 18.44
N VAL A 49 -19.85 -1.21 18.59
CA VAL A 49 -19.76 -2.45 17.80
C VAL A 49 -20.05 -3.71 18.62
N GLU A 50 -20.46 -3.56 19.87
CA GLU A 50 -20.88 -4.68 20.71
C GLU A 50 -22.07 -5.43 20.06
N GLY A 51 -21.94 -6.73 19.89
CA GLY A 51 -22.94 -7.57 19.23
C GLY A 51 -22.97 -7.48 17.70
N MET A 52 -22.17 -6.64 17.05
CA MET A 52 -22.03 -6.63 15.59
C MET A 52 -21.17 -7.80 15.11
N ASN A 53 -21.48 -8.30 13.92
CA ASN A 53 -20.64 -9.29 13.26
C ASN A 53 -19.44 -8.60 12.60
N LYS A 54 -18.26 -9.23 12.72
CA LYS A 54 -17.06 -8.81 12.01
C LYS A 54 -17.24 -8.95 10.50
N ALA A 55 -16.65 -8.03 9.74
CA ALA A 55 -16.63 -8.08 8.29
C ALA A 55 -15.90 -9.33 7.78
N ARG A 56 -16.32 -9.82 6.61
CA ARG A 56 -15.59 -10.89 5.93
C ARG A 56 -14.21 -10.40 5.48
N TYR A 57 -13.18 -11.24 5.71
CA TYR A 57 -11.82 -10.90 5.27
C TYR A 57 -11.65 -11.05 3.75
N MET A 58 -12.18 -12.10 3.15
CA MET A 58 -12.00 -12.42 1.72
C MET A 58 -13.26 -13.10 1.15
N SER A 59 -13.64 -12.72 -0.07
CA SER A 59 -14.69 -13.42 -0.82
C SER A 59 -14.20 -14.75 -1.37
N ARG A 60 -15.13 -15.62 -1.78
CA ARG A 60 -14.81 -16.88 -2.47
C ARG A 60 -14.20 -16.61 -3.84
N GLU A 61 -14.69 -15.60 -4.53
CA GLU A 61 -14.26 -15.16 -5.85
C GLU A 61 -12.81 -14.65 -5.79
N MET A 62 -12.47 -13.84 -4.80
CA MET A 62 -11.11 -13.38 -4.56
C MET A 62 -10.17 -14.54 -4.25
N ALA A 63 -10.56 -15.45 -3.35
CA ALA A 63 -9.76 -16.63 -3.01
C ALA A 63 -9.47 -17.50 -4.23
N GLN A 64 -10.46 -17.70 -5.12
CA GLN A 64 -10.31 -18.44 -6.36
C GLN A 64 -9.37 -17.70 -7.35
N SER A 65 -9.48 -16.39 -7.43
CA SER A 65 -8.62 -15.57 -8.28
C SER A 65 -7.16 -15.64 -7.82
N LEU A 66 -6.89 -15.45 -6.54
CA LEU A 66 -5.55 -15.56 -5.96
C LEU A 66 -4.95 -16.96 -6.14
N LYS A 67 -5.74 -18.01 -5.95
CA LYS A 67 -5.31 -19.38 -6.21
C LYS A 67 -4.90 -19.58 -7.66
N LYS A 68 -5.62 -18.98 -8.61
CA LYS A 68 -5.36 -19.10 -10.05
C LYS A 68 -4.15 -18.28 -10.51
N ILE A 69 -3.94 -17.10 -9.92
CA ILE A 69 -2.89 -16.15 -10.34
C ILE A 69 -1.58 -16.43 -9.62
N MET A 70 -1.64 -16.58 -8.29
CA MET A 70 -0.46 -16.69 -7.43
C MET A 70 -0.16 -18.13 -6.99
N HIS A 71 -1.00 -19.11 -7.40
CA HIS A 71 -0.96 -20.48 -6.86
C HIS A 71 -0.97 -20.52 -5.34
N ALA A 72 -1.61 -19.51 -4.71
CA ALA A 72 -1.68 -19.37 -3.27
C ALA A 72 -2.44 -20.56 -2.64
N PRO A 73 -1.94 -21.18 -1.58
CA PRO A 73 -2.57 -22.33 -0.91
C PRO A 73 -3.74 -21.89 -0.01
N ILE A 74 -4.66 -21.09 -0.55
CA ILE A 74 -5.83 -20.57 0.17
C ILE A 74 -6.94 -21.61 0.13
N ASN A 75 -7.43 -22.01 1.31
CA ASN A 75 -8.60 -22.88 1.46
C ASN A 75 -9.70 -22.09 2.17
N ILE A 76 -10.52 -21.40 1.40
CA ILE A 76 -11.59 -20.54 1.91
C ILE A 76 -12.68 -21.35 2.63
N ASP A 77 -13.02 -22.56 2.13
CA ASP A 77 -14.04 -23.41 2.73
C ASP A 77 -13.63 -23.84 4.15
N LYS A 78 -12.34 -24.19 4.32
CA LYS A 78 -11.80 -24.53 5.63
C LYS A 78 -11.82 -23.31 6.55
N ALA A 79 -11.39 -22.13 6.06
CA ALA A 79 -11.38 -20.90 6.85
C ALA A 79 -12.79 -20.49 7.29
N GLU A 80 -13.79 -20.60 6.40
CA GLU A 80 -15.19 -20.33 6.76
C GLU A 80 -15.75 -21.35 7.76
N ALA A 81 -15.49 -22.63 7.55
CA ALA A 81 -15.94 -23.68 8.48
C ALA A 81 -15.32 -23.55 9.88
N GLN A 82 -14.13 -22.99 9.98
CA GLN A 82 -13.44 -22.72 11.26
C GLN A 82 -13.79 -21.33 11.85
N GLY A 83 -14.65 -20.53 11.18
CA GLY A 83 -14.96 -19.18 11.61
C GLY A 83 -13.78 -18.22 11.55
N GLU A 84 -12.79 -18.50 10.68
CA GLU A 84 -11.55 -17.73 10.57
C GLU A 84 -11.55 -16.71 9.41
N ASN A 85 -12.58 -16.73 8.54
CA ASN A 85 -12.68 -15.79 7.40
C ASN A 85 -13.36 -14.48 7.79
N PHE A 86 -12.79 -13.77 8.75
CA PHE A 86 -13.23 -12.44 9.16
C PHE A 86 -12.04 -11.48 9.30
N SER A 87 -12.32 -10.21 9.22
CA SER A 87 -11.40 -9.10 9.48
C SER A 87 -11.73 -8.44 10.82
N GLU A 88 -10.78 -7.78 11.47
CA GLU A 88 -11.01 -7.06 12.74
C GLU A 88 -11.67 -5.69 12.50
N CYS A 89 -12.72 -5.68 11.70
CA CYS A 89 -13.52 -4.48 11.41
C CYS A 89 -15.01 -4.86 11.25
N TYR A 90 -15.88 -3.86 11.26
CA TYR A 90 -17.33 -4.01 11.27
C TYR A 90 -17.97 -3.23 10.12
N GLU A 91 -18.77 -3.92 9.29
CA GLU A 91 -19.43 -3.30 8.15
C GLU A 91 -20.45 -2.25 8.60
N ASN A 92 -20.36 -1.04 8.04
CA ASN A 92 -21.27 0.07 8.30
C ASN A 92 -21.47 0.41 9.79
N ALA A 93 -20.41 0.22 10.61
CA ALA A 93 -20.48 0.58 12.02
C ALA A 93 -20.73 2.08 12.20
N PRO A 94 -21.41 2.50 13.30
CA PRO A 94 -21.72 3.90 13.54
C PRO A 94 -20.44 4.75 13.64
N LYS A 95 -20.35 5.81 12.84
CA LYS A 95 -19.24 6.77 12.93
C LYS A 95 -19.29 7.58 14.22
N ILE A 96 -18.15 8.10 14.66
CA ILE A 96 -18.09 9.01 15.82
C ILE A 96 -18.54 10.41 15.37
N GLU A 97 -19.62 10.87 15.92
CA GLU A 97 -20.18 12.18 15.58
C GLU A 97 -19.29 13.33 16.09
N GLY A 98 -19.07 14.34 15.25
CA GLY A 98 -18.32 15.55 15.61
C GLY A 98 -16.81 15.38 15.73
N GLN A 99 -16.26 14.18 15.49
CA GLN A 99 -14.83 13.93 15.50
C GLN A 99 -14.31 13.67 14.10
N LYS A 100 -13.17 14.28 13.74
CA LYS A 100 -12.52 14.13 12.45
C LYS A 100 -11.11 13.57 12.63
N PHE A 101 -10.67 12.77 11.68
CA PHE A 101 -9.39 12.07 11.70
C PHE A 101 -8.59 12.35 10.44
N PRO A 102 -7.24 12.38 10.50
CA PRO A 102 -6.41 12.52 9.30
C PRO A 102 -6.63 11.37 8.32
N LEU A 103 -6.53 11.69 7.01
CA LEU A 103 -6.67 10.71 5.93
C LEU A 103 -5.34 10.09 5.55
N ILE A 104 -5.36 8.78 5.33
CA ILE A 104 -4.28 8.01 4.69
C ILE A 104 -4.87 7.30 3.47
N THR A 105 -4.22 7.40 2.31
CA THR A 105 -4.51 6.57 1.15
C THR A 105 -3.61 5.35 1.14
N PHE A 106 -4.17 4.19 0.84
CA PHE A 106 -3.43 2.94 0.64
C PHE A 106 -3.68 2.41 -0.77
N SER A 107 -2.60 1.99 -1.47
CA SER A 107 -2.68 1.30 -2.75
C SER A 107 -1.99 -0.06 -2.67
N HIS A 108 -2.65 -1.10 -3.16
CA HIS A 108 -2.12 -2.48 -3.18
C HIS A 108 -1.02 -2.69 -4.23
N GLY A 109 -0.42 -3.87 -4.32
CA GLY A 109 0.52 -4.24 -5.38
C GLY A 109 -0.18 -4.69 -6.67
N PHE A 110 0.53 -4.68 -7.81
CA PHE A 110 0.03 -5.23 -9.07
C PHE A 110 -0.31 -6.71 -8.92
N GLY A 111 -1.49 -7.12 -9.41
CA GLY A 111 -1.98 -8.48 -9.24
C GLY A 111 -2.40 -8.85 -7.81
N SER A 112 -2.45 -7.88 -6.90
CA SER A 112 -2.94 -8.00 -5.52
C SER A 112 -4.40 -7.52 -5.42
N TYR A 113 -4.87 -7.04 -4.26
CA TYR A 113 -6.26 -6.62 -4.02
C TYR A 113 -6.33 -5.60 -2.89
N MET A 114 -7.44 -4.88 -2.76
CA MET A 114 -7.61 -3.78 -1.80
C MET A 114 -7.28 -4.16 -0.36
N GLU A 115 -7.68 -5.36 0.08
CA GLU A 115 -7.53 -5.84 1.45
C GLU A 115 -6.19 -6.53 1.73
N ALA A 116 -5.27 -6.56 0.76
CA ALA A 116 -4.00 -7.31 0.87
C ALA A 116 -3.08 -6.85 2.01
N ASN A 117 -3.30 -5.67 2.55
CA ASN A 117 -2.60 -5.10 3.70
C ASN A 117 -3.60 -4.59 4.76
N SER A 118 -4.73 -5.29 4.90
CA SER A 118 -5.77 -4.86 5.85
C SER A 118 -5.26 -4.80 7.29
N PHE A 119 -4.35 -5.67 7.70
CA PHE A 119 -3.81 -5.66 9.06
C PHE A 119 -3.11 -4.33 9.39
N LEU A 120 -2.31 -3.80 8.46
CA LEU A 120 -1.73 -2.45 8.60
C LEU A 120 -2.82 -1.37 8.63
N CYS A 121 -3.78 -1.42 7.68
CA CYS A 121 -4.84 -0.42 7.60
C CYS A 121 -5.68 -0.38 8.88
N LEU A 122 -6.05 -1.55 9.42
CA LEU A 122 -6.84 -1.66 10.64
C LEU A 122 -6.08 -1.14 11.86
N ASP A 123 -4.78 -1.40 11.94
CA ASP A 123 -3.97 -0.90 13.04
C ASP A 123 -3.88 0.63 13.01
N LEU A 124 -3.61 1.23 11.84
CA LEU A 124 -3.62 2.68 11.67
C LEU A 124 -4.96 3.31 12.06
N VAL A 125 -6.07 2.71 11.63
CA VAL A 125 -7.42 3.20 11.97
C VAL A 125 -7.69 3.09 13.46
N SER A 126 -7.27 2.01 14.11
CA SER A 126 -7.43 1.85 15.56
C SER A 126 -6.70 2.93 16.36
N HIS A 127 -5.70 3.56 15.76
CA HIS A 127 -4.98 4.71 16.31
C HIS A 127 -5.55 6.06 15.86
N GLY A 128 -6.73 6.13 15.28
CA GLY A 128 -7.41 7.38 14.94
C GLY A 128 -6.94 7.99 13.62
N TYR A 129 -6.92 7.20 12.56
CA TYR A 129 -6.81 7.62 11.16
C TYR A 129 -8.01 7.10 10.36
N VAL A 130 -8.39 7.78 9.30
CA VAL A 130 -9.22 7.20 8.25
C VAL A 130 -8.28 6.66 7.17
N VAL A 131 -8.48 5.41 6.75
CA VAL A 131 -7.72 4.83 5.65
C VAL A 131 -8.65 4.52 4.49
N ILE A 132 -8.33 5.03 3.29
CA ILE A 132 -8.99 4.65 2.05
C ILE A 132 -8.07 3.73 1.26
N SER A 133 -8.42 2.45 1.21
CA SER A 133 -7.76 1.50 0.33
C SER A 133 -8.37 1.57 -1.07
N VAL A 134 -7.54 1.86 -2.06
CA VAL A 134 -7.94 2.08 -3.45
C VAL A 134 -7.76 0.80 -4.24
N GLY A 135 -8.83 0.33 -4.88
CA GLY A 135 -8.77 -0.75 -5.85
C GLY A 135 -8.41 -0.23 -7.24
N HIS A 136 -7.60 -0.99 -7.97
CA HIS A 136 -7.15 -0.63 -9.31
C HIS A 136 -7.65 -1.68 -10.30
N PRO A 137 -8.82 -1.44 -10.96
CA PRO A 137 -9.44 -2.40 -11.84
C PRO A 137 -8.51 -2.83 -12.98
N TYR A 138 -8.66 -4.08 -13.42
CA TYR A 138 -7.82 -4.75 -14.42
C TYR A 138 -6.37 -5.01 -13.98
N ASP A 139 -5.86 -4.33 -12.97
CA ASP A 139 -4.52 -4.51 -12.40
C ASP A 139 -4.53 -5.29 -11.07
N ALA A 140 -5.69 -5.38 -10.41
CA ALA A 140 -5.91 -6.22 -9.23
C ALA A 140 -6.17 -7.68 -9.60
N ALA A 141 -5.91 -8.61 -8.69
CA ALA A 141 -6.26 -10.03 -8.86
C ALA A 141 -7.76 -10.20 -9.15
N LEU A 142 -8.57 -9.44 -8.43
CA LEU A 142 -9.99 -9.24 -8.64
C LEU A 142 -10.34 -7.85 -8.10
N SER A 143 -11.08 -7.07 -8.85
CA SER A 143 -11.72 -5.85 -8.34
C SER A 143 -13.18 -6.16 -8.07
N GLU A 144 -13.59 -6.05 -6.82
CA GLU A 144 -14.96 -6.30 -6.37
C GLU A 144 -15.65 -4.96 -6.13
N PHE A 145 -16.82 -4.76 -6.75
CA PHE A 145 -17.59 -3.53 -6.69
C PHE A 145 -18.78 -3.70 -5.74
N ASP A 146 -19.29 -2.61 -5.22
CA ASP A 146 -20.43 -2.59 -4.27
C ASP A 146 -21.76 -3.03 -4.89
N ASP A 147 -21.89 -2.99 -6.22
CA ASP A 147 -23.03 -3.52 -6.97
C ASP A 147 -22.94 -5.05 -7.24
N GLY A 148 -21.89 -5.72 -6.76
CA GLY A 148 -21.62 -7.14 -6.98
C GLY A 148 -20.91 -7.45 -8.29
N THR A 149 -20.58 -6.46 -9.11
CA THR A 149 -19.75 -6.65 -10.31
C THR A 149 -18.32 -7.01 -9.91
N ASN A 150 -17.70 -7.91 -10.67
CA ASN A 150 -16.33 -8.38 -10.45
C ASN A 150 -15.50 -8.26 -11.71
N ILE A 151 -14.38 -7.56 -11.65
CA ILE A 151 -13.44 -7.40 -12.76
C ILE A 151 -12.13 -8.14 -12.43
N PRO A 152 -11.82 -9.24 -13.15
CA PRO A 152 -10.58 -9.97 -12.91
C PRO A 152 -9.37 -9.25 -13.49
N LEU A 153 -8.18 -9.63 -13.03
CA LEU A 153 -6.92 -9.22 -13.62
C LEU A 153 -6.92 -9.43 -15.13
N TYR A 154 -6.60 -8.37 -15.85
CA TYR A 154 -6.52 -8.43 -17.32
C TYR A 154 -5.32 -9.28 -17.75
N LYS A 155 -5.58 -10.47 -18.28
CA LYS A 155 -4.53 -11.46 -18.60
C LYS A 155 -3.50 -10.95 -19.61
N GLU A 156 -3.92 -10.13 -20.58
CA GLU A 156 -3.01 -9.51 -21.52
C GLU A 156 -2.08 -8.48 -20.85
N ALA A 157 -2.54 -7.86 -19.74
CA ALA A 157 -1.68 -7.01 -18.92
C ALA A 157 -0.54 -7.82 -18.30
N MET A 158 -0.82 -9.02 -17.78
CA MET A 158 0.21 -9.94 -17.28
C MET A 158 1.22 -10.28 -18.38
N LYS A 159 0.76 -10.62 -19.59
CA LYS A 159 1.66 -10.90 -20.70
C LYS A 159 2.48 -9.66 -21.07
N ARG A 160 1.84 -8.50 -21.23
CA ARG A 160 2.55 -7.24 -21.52
C ARG A 160 3.55 -6.83 -20.45
N GLN A 161 3.27 -7.18 -19.21
CA GLN A 161 4.23 -7.02 -18.13
C GLN A 161 5.43 -7.95 -18.30
N TYR A 162 5.25 -9.15 -18.84
CA TYR A 162 6.29 -10.18 -18.92
C TYR A 162 6.92 -10.34 -20.33
N GLU A 163 6.26 -10.01 -21.43
CA GLU A 163 6.79 -10.26 -22.80
C GLU A 163 7.90 -9.30 -23.26
N PRO A 164 7.90 -7.97 -22.97
CA PRO A 164 9.08 -7.15 -23.21
C PRO A 164 10.08 -7.27 -22.08
N MET A 165 9.75 -7.95 -20.99
CA MET A 165 10.42 -7.86 -19.70
C MET A 165 11.40 -8.98 -19.40
N LEU A 166 11.50 -10.06 -20.15
CA LEU A 166 12.52 -11.04 -19.82
C LEU A 166 13.90 -10.40 -19.76
N PRO A 167 14.39 -9.63 -20.74
CA PRO A 167 15.62 -8.87 -20.61
C PRO A 167 15.56 -7.75 -19.56
N GLY A 168 14.42 -7.06 -19.46
CA GLY A 168 14.21 -5.99 -18.50
C GLY A 168 14.13 -6.50 -17.06
N MET A 169 13.42 -7.59 -16.82
CA MET A 169 13.36 -8.22 -15.50
C MET A 169 14.74 -8.66 -15.04
N PHE A 170 15.54 -9.30 -15.89
CA PHE A 170 16.92 -9.65 -15.56
C PHE A 170 17.76 -8.40 -15.27
N ALA A 171 17.59 -7.33 -16.04
CA ALA A 171 18.30 -6.07 -15.81
C ALA A 171 17.88 -5.41 -14.48
N VAL A 172 16.59 -5.37 -14.16
CA VAL A 172 16.05 -4.86 -12.87
C VAL A 172 16.55 -5.72 -11.72
N LEU A 173 16.47 -7.05 -11.81
CA LEU A 173 16.96 -7.96 -10.76
C LEU A 173 18.48 -7.85 -10.56
N LYS A 174 19.25 -7.63 -11.62
CA LYS A 174 20.68 -7.36 -11.54
C LYS A 174 20.94 -6.02 -10.86
N LEU A 175 20.19 -4.97 -11.24
CA LEU A 175 20.31 -3.65 -10.63
C LEU A 175 19.91 -3.66 -9.16
N ALA A 176 18.87 -4.40 -8.80
CA ALA A 176 18.40 -4.55 -7.42
C ALA A 176 19.51 -5.03 -6.46
N LYS A 177 20.42 -5.86 -6.97
CA LYS A 177 21.59 -6.41 -6.24
C LYS A 177 22.91 -5.66 -6.52
N ALA A 178 22.88 -4.62 -7.35
CA ALA A 178 24.08 -3.88 -7.72
C ALA A 178 24.58 -3.03 -6.55
N LYS A 179 25.89 -2.78 -6.56
CA LYS A 179 26.54 -1.81 -5.67
C LYS A 179 26.81 -0.53 -6.44
N GLY A 180 26.69 0.59 -5.77
CA GLY A 180 26.91 1.92 -6.32
C GLY A 180 26.42 2.98 -5.33
N THR A 181 26.60 4.23 -5.69
CA THR A 181 25.97 5.34 -4.96
C THR A 181 24.45 5.34 -5.21
N ASP A 182 23.69 5.91 -4.28
CA ASP A 182 22.22 6.00 -4.42
C ASP A 182 21.83 6.71 -5.74
N ARG A 183 22.57 7.75 -6.12
CA ARG A 183 22.35 8.49 -7.39
C ARG A 183 22.62 7.62 -8.62
N GLU A 184 23.75 6.91 -8.67
CA GLU A 184 24.08 6.04 -9.81
C GLU A 184 23.05 4.93 -10.00
N LEU A 185 22.55 4.35 -8.90
CA LEU A 185 21.53 3.28 -8.94
C LEU A 185 20.18 3.84 -9.37
N ALA A 186 19.77 4.99 -8.83
CA ALA A 186 18.53 5.67 -9.20
C ALA A 186 18.52 6.07 -10.69
N ASP A 187 19.62 6.65 -11.20
CA ASP A 187 19.74 7.05 -12.61
C ASP A 187 19.73 5.83 -13.53
N LYS A 188 20.41 4.74 -13.18
CA LYS A 188 20.35 3.48 -13.95
C LYS A 188 18.95 2.90 -13.99
N LEU A 189 18.19 2.95 -12.89
CA LEU A 189 16.81 2.48 -12.87
C LEU A 189 15.93 3.35 -13.78
N TYR A 190 16.10 4.68 -13.70
CA TYR A 190 15.39 5.63 -14.54
C TYR A 190 15.60 5.37 -16.04
N ASP A 191 16.84 5.17 -16.47
CA ASP A 191 17.16 4.90 -17.87
C ASP A 191 16.63 3.52 -18.32
N LEU A 192 16.68 2.52 -17.44
CA LEU A 192 16.25 1.16 -17.70
C LEU A 192 14.70 1.07 -17.86
N GLN A 193 13.94 1.82 -17.06
CA GLN A 193 12.47 1.76 -17.09
C GLN A 193 11.88 2.18 -18.44
N TYR A 194 12.39 3.23 -19.06
CA TYR A 194 11.90 3.69 -20.38
C TYR A 194 12.24 2.72 -21.50
N LYS A 195 13.24 1.87 -21.30
CA LYS A 195 13.59 0.84 -22.27
C LYS A 195 12.70 -0.40 -22.16
N TYR A 196 12.27 -0.76 -20.94
CA TYR A 196 11.67 -2.07 -20.69
C TYR A 196 10.34 -2.06 -19.93
N CYS A 197 9.97 -0.97 -19.26
CA CYS A 197 8.87 -0.95 -18.29
C CYS A 197 7.73 0.01 -18.70
N ASN A 198 7.58 0.36 -19.98
CA ASN A 198 6.58 1.33 -20.45
C ASN A 198 5.15 0.97 -20.02
N PHE A 199 4.80 -0.31 -20.01
CA PHE A 199 3.50 -0.76 -19.53
C PHE A 199 3.31 -0.40 -18.05
N ILE A 200 4.27 -0.74 -17.19
CA ILE A 200 4.22 -0.41 -15.75
C ILE A 200 4.16 1.11 -15.53
N LEU A 201 4.92 1.88 -16.30
CA LEU A 201 4.88 3.35 -16.24
C LEU A 201 3.49 3.88 -16.53
N SER A 202 2.81 3.35 -17.55
CA SER A 202 1.44 3.75 -17.86
C SER A 202 0.46 3.39 -16.74
N ARG A 203 0.64 2.25 -16.07
CA ARG A 203 -0.21 1.84 -14.94
C ARG A 203 0.01 2.71 -13.71
N ILE A 204 1.26 3.11 -13.43
CA ILE A 204 1.57 4.04 -12.34
C ILE A 204 0.81 5.36 -12.50
N GLU A 205 0.79 5.94 -13.70
CA GLU A 205 0.05 7.19 -13.95
C GLU A 205 -1.47 6.99 -13.76
N GLU A 206 -2.03 5.87 -14.21
CA GLU A 206 -3.43 5.53 -13.94
C GLU A 206 -3.73 5.41 -12.44
N TRP A 207 -2.86 4.75 -11.68
CA TRP A 207 -3.04 4.56 -10.24
C TRP A 207 -2.93 5.87 -9.45
N LYS A 208 -2.08 6.80 -9.89
CA LYS A 208 -2.04 8.16 -9.33
C LYS A 208 -3.40 8.85 -9.50
N ILE A 209 -4.00 8.76 -10.69
CA ILE A 209 -5.31 9.37 -10.96
C ILE A 209 -6.41 8.66 -10.17
N ASP A 210 -6.40 7.32 -10.08
CA ASP A 210 -7.35 6.58 -9.27
C ASP A 210 -7.30 7.02 -7.80
N THR A 211 -6.09 7.18 -7.25
CA THR A 211 -5.90 7.63 -5.86
C THR A 211 -6.40 9.06 -5.67
N MET A 212 -6.17 9.95 -6.64
CA MET A 212 -6.72 11.32 -6.57
C MET A 212 -8.25 11.34 -6.65
N ASN A 213 -8.87 10.49 -7.48
CA ASN A 213 -10.34 10.35 -7.48
C ASN A 213 -10.87 9.87 -6.10
N ALA A 214 -10.13 9.00 -5.41
CA ALA A 214 -10.49 8.58 -4.05
C ALA A 214 -10.35 9.73 -3.04
N VAL A 215 -9.34 10.58 -3.19
CA VAL A 215 -9.19 11.80 -2.37
C VAL A 215 -10.34 12.79 -2.63
N ASP A 216 -10.70 13.01 -3.89
CA ASP A 216 -11.81 13.92 -4.25
C ASP A 216 -13.15 13.39 -3.73
N TYR A 217 -13.41 12.08 -3.84
CA TYR A 217 -14.54 11.43 -3.21
C TYR A 217 -14.57 11.66 -1.69
N ALA A 218 -13.43 11.50 -1.02
CA ALA A 218 -13.33 11.72 0.41
C ALA A 218 -13.67 13.16 0.80
N LYS A 219 -13.19 14.15 0.05
CA LYS A 219 -13.50 15.57 0.28
C LYS A 219 -14.98 15.87 0.10
N GLU A 220 -15.60 15.28 -0.90
CA GLU A 220 -17.01 15.52 -1.22
C GLU A 220 -17.96 14.78 -0.27
N LYS A 221 -17.70 13.52 0.03
CA LYS A 221 -18.64 12.61 0.70
C LYS A 221 -18.33 12.34 2.17
N LEU A 222 -17.09 12.59 2.62
CA LEU A 222 -16.65 12.27 3.97
C LEU A 222 -16.10 13.49 4.76
N PRO A 223 -16.56 14.74 4.51
CA PRO A 223 -15.98 15.92 5.14
C PRO A 223 -16.23 15.98 6.65
N ASP A 224 -17.23 15.25 7.15
CA ASP A 224 -17.56 15.18 8.58
C ASP A 224 -16.70 14.16 9.34
N MET A 225 -16.01 13.27 8.62
CA MET A 225 -15.16 12.22 9.19
C MET A 225 -13.67 12.57 9.08
N ILE A 226 -13.27 13.37 8.08
CA ILE A 226 -11.86 13.59 7.72
C ILE A 226 -11.42 15.02 8.00
N ASP A 227 -10.25 15.14 8.66
CA ASP A 227 -9.56 16.42 8.88
C ASP A 227 -8.51 16.65 7.78
N PHE A 228 -8.91 17.26 6.69
CA PHE A 228 -8.01 17.59 5.58
C PHE A 228 -7.00 18.70 5.91
N SER A 229 -7.17 19.45 7.00
CA SER A 229 -6.22 20.48 7.43
C SER A 229 -4.86 19.93 7.84
N LYS A 230 -4.79 18.63 8.08
CA LYS A 230 -3.56 17.91 8.44
C LYS A 230 -2.72 17.48 7.23
N GLY A 231 -3.25 17.64 6.00
CA GLY A 231 -2.73 17.00 4.82
C GLY A 231 -3.11 15.53 4.75
N ILE A 232 -2.61 14.83 3.74
CA ILE A 232 -2.94 13.42 3.46
C ILE A 232 -1.66 12.58 3.59
N GLY A 233 -1.76 11.42 4.22
CA GLY A 233 -0.72 10.40 4.19
C GLY A 233 -0.88 9.48 2.97
N ALA A 234 0.23 9.06 2.36
CA ALA A 234 0.21 8.06 1.30
C ALA A 234 1.02 6.84 1.68
N THR A 235 0.47 5.64 1.50
CA THR A 235 1.25 4.41 1.64
C THR A 235 0.75 3.35 0.67
N GLY A 236 1.59 2.35 0.40
CA GLY A 236 1.20 1.24 -0.47
C GLY A 236 2.30 0.20 -0.61
N HIS A 237 1.91 -0.94 -1.17
CA HIS A 237 2.81 -2.05 -1.41
C HIS A 237 3.17 -2.14 -2.89
N SER A 238 4.45 -2.42 -3.20
CA SER A 238 4.90 -2.68 -4.57
C SER A 238 4.54 -1.52 -5.52
N LEU A 239 3.72 -1.72 -6.55
CA LEU A 239 3.25 -0.67 -7.45
C LEU A 239 2.50 0.44 -6.70
N GLY A 240 1.70 0.09 -5.68
CA GLY A 240 1.06 1.06 -4.79
C GLY A 240 2.04 1.90 -3.98
N GLY A 241 3.16 1.32 -3.57
CA GLY A 241 4.24 2.05 -2.89
C GLY A 241 4.95 3.05 -3.82
N ILE A 242 5.14 2.69 -5.08
CA ILE A 242 5.65 3.61 -6.12
C ILE A 242 4.66 4.76 -6.32
N THR A 243 3.37 4.45 -6.43
CA THR A 243 2.30 5.45 -6.56
C THR A 243 2.32 6.43 -5.39
N SER A 244 2.45 5.93 -4.15
CA SER A 244 2.56 6.76 -2.95
C SER A 244 3.78 7.69 -2.98
N TYR A 245 4.93 7.19 -3.41
CA TYR A 245 6.14 8.03 -3.58
C TYR A 245 5.92 9.15 -4.58
N LEU A 246 5.35 8.85 -5.75
CA LEU A 246 5.13 9.86 -6.80
C LEU A 246 4.04 10.86 -6.42
N LEU A 247 3.02 10.46 -5.67
CA LEU A 247 2.04 11.39 -5.10
C LEU A 247 2.70 12.36 -4.11
N CYS A 248 3.56 11.87 -3.22
CA CYS A 248 4.33 12.74 -2.32
C CYS A 248 5.30 13.66 -3.07
N LEU A 249 5.82 13.21 -4.20
CA LEU A 249 6.74 13.99 -5.03
C LEU A 249 6.05 15.10 -5.84
N ASP A 250 4.85 14.81 -6.37
CA ASP A 250 4.19 15.64 -7.40
C ASP A 250 2.96 16.41 -6.89
N ASN A 251 2.44 16.12 -5.69
CA ASN A 251 1.18 16.69 -5.21
C ASN A 251 1.32 17.26 -3.79
N ASP A 252 0.96 18.53 -3.62
CA ASP A 252 1.11 19.27 -2.36
C ASP A 252 0.08 18.89 -1.29
N GLU A 253 -0.98 18.19 -1.64
CA GLU A 253 -1.97 17.70 -0.65
C GLU A 253 -1.41 16.58 0.24
N PHE A 254 -0.42 15.84 -0.25
CA PHE A 254 0.25 14.81 0.54
C PHE A 254 1.32 15.41 1.44
N ALA A 255 1.24 15.15 2.73
CA ALA A 255 2.15 15.67 3.74
C ALA A 255 3.34 14.74 4.00
N CYS A 256 3.16 13.44 3.88
CA CYS A 256 4.21 12.43 4.05
C CYS A 256 3.78 11.10 3.43
N GLY A 257 4.69 10.15 3.29
CA GLY A 257 4.35 8.85 2.72
C GLY A 257 5.32 7.73 3.01
N ALA A 258 4.90 6.52 2.63
CA ALA A 258 5.69 5.31 2.76
C ALA A 258 5.54 4.38 1.56
N ASN A 259 6.61 3.65 1.25
CA ASN A 259 6.65 2.64 0.20
C ASN A 259 7.08 1.28 0.76
N LEU A 260 6.20 0.30 0.68
CA LEU A 260 6.49 -1.08 1.05
C LEU A 260 7.07 -1.82 -0.18
N ASP A 261 8.40 -1.81 -0.30
CA ASP A 261 9.24 -2.58 -1.23
C ASP A 261 8.96 -2.36 -2.74
N GLY A 262 8.36 -1.23 -3.13
CA GLY A 262 8.20 -0.87 -4.54
C GLY A 262 9.53 -0.39 -5.15
N ALA A 263 9.88 -0.88 -6.34
CA ALA A 263 11.00 -0.36 -7.13
C ALA A 263 10.63 1.01 -7.69
N LEU A 264 11.46 2.04 -7.49
CA LEU A 264 11.08 3.45 -7.70
C LEU A 264 11.09 3.88 -9.17
N PHE A 265 10.21 3.25 -9.93
CA PHE A 265 9.87 3.66 -11.30
C PHE A 265 9.10 4.99 -11.32
N GLY A 266 8.94 5.55 -12.51
CA GLY A 266 8.16 6.75 -12.74
C GLY A 266 9.02 7.97 -13.07
N ASN A 267 8.34 9.08 -13.35
CA ASN A 267 9.00 10.33 -13.71
C ASN A 267 9.51 11.07 -12.47
N ASN A 268 10.65 10.63 -11.92
CA ASN A 268 11.20 11.13 -10.66
C ASN A 268 12.61 11.75 -10.79
N LYS A 269 13.31 11.59 -11.92
CA LYS A 269 14.67 12.11 -12.12
C LYS A 269 14.68 13.64 -12.14
N GLY A 270 15.57 14.25 -11.38
CA GLY A 270 15.70 15.71 -11.27
C GLY A 270 14.61 16.40 -10.44
N LYS A 271 13.67 15.67 -9.86
CA LYS A 271 12.67 16.22 -8.94
C LYS A 271 13.18 16.17 -7.50
N ILE A 272 12.71 17.10 -6.67
CA ILE A 272 13.08 17.24 -5.26
C ILE A 272 11.92 16.73 -4.41
N LEU A 273 12.21 15.77 -3.52
CA LEU A 273 11.24 15.29 -2.54
C LEU A 273 11.19 16.26 -1.35
N ARG A 274 10.06 16.99 -1.22
CA ARG A 274 9.82 17.99 -0.15
C ARG A 274 8.99 17.46 1.01
N LYS A 275 8.81 16.15 1.07
CA LYS A 275 7.97 15.49 2.07
C LYS A 275 8.79 14.44 2.82
N PRO A 276 8.56 14.26 4.12
CA PRO A 276 9.12 13.12 4.85
C PRO A 276 8.65 11.80 4.23
N PHE A 277 9.55 10.84 4.13
CA PHE A 277 9.23 9.57 3.47
C PHE A 277 9.90 8.37 4.13
N VAL A 278 9.20 7.24 4.15
CA VAL A 278 9.74 5.96 4.61
C VAL A 278 9.82 4.97 3.45
N GLN A 279 11.00 4.42 3.23
CA GLN A 279 11.25 3.34 2.28
C GLN A 279 11.51 2.04 3.04
N PHE A 280 10.57 1.11 2.96
CA PHE A 280 10.78 -0.27 3.38
C PHE A 280 11.34 -1.08 2.20
N SER A 281 12.31 -1.92 2.45
CA SER A 281 12.92 -2.74 1.39
C SER A 281 13.32 -4.11 1.89
N CYS A 282 13.07 -5.12 1.05
CA CYS A 282 13.81 -6.38 1.15
C CYS A 282 15.29 -6.13 0.82
N LYS A 283 16.20 -6.82 1.51
CA LYS A 283 17.64 -6.68 1.25
C LYS A 283 18.02 -6.88 -0.22
N GLN A 284 17.34 -7.75 -0.93
CA GLN A 284 17.60 -8.03 -2.34
C GLN A 284 17.10 -6.94 -3.31
N ASN A 285 16.31 -5.96 -2.86
CA ASN A 285 15.70 -4.91 -3.69
C ASN A 285 16.35 -3.52 -3.49
N LEU A 286 17.43 -3.42 -2.72
CA LEU A 286 18.03 -2.15 -2.34
C LEU A 286 18.42 -1.28 -3.53
N GLY A 287 19.00 -1.86 -4.58
CA GLY A 287 19.50 -1.09 -5.73
C GLY A 287 18.41 -0.47 -6.61
N VAL A 288 17.12 -0.79 -6.38
CA VAL A 288 15.99 -0.22 -7.13
C VAL A 288 15.09 0.68 -6.27
N SER A 289 15.50 0.94 -5.02
CA SER A 289 14.74 1.76 -4.06
C SER A 289 15.51 2.97 -3.53
N THR A 290 16.53 3.43 -4.27
CA THR A 290 17.48 4.45 -3.78
C THR A 290 17.03 5.89 -4.01
N ARG A 291 16.08 6.15 -4.90
CA ARG A 291 15.66 7.49 -5.30
C ARG A 291 15.23 8.41 -4.15
N PRO A 292 14.54 7.98 -3.08
CA PRO A 292 14.16 8.85 -1.98
C PRO A 292 15.36 9.37 -1.16
N TYR A 293 16.51 8.73 -1.24
CA TYR A 293 17.71 9.08 -0.44
C TYR A 293 18.55 10.19 -1.07
N ILE A 294 18.10 10.75 -2.18
CA ILE A 294 18.78 11.83 -2.91
C ILE A 294 17.76 12.90 -3.30
N ASP A 295 18.24 14.14 -3.40
CA ASP A 295 17.42 15.30 -3.78
C ASP A 295 16.17 15.46 -2.88
N HIS A 296 16.36 15.52 -1.55
CA HIS A 296 15.27 15.69 -0.60
C HIS A 296 15.54 16.82 0.41
N THR A 297 14.47 17.48 0.87
CA THR A 297 14.52 18.60 1.83
C THR A 297 13.96 18.25 3.20
N LYS A 298 13.40 17.05 3.37
CA LYS A 298 12.86 16.53 4.63
C LYS A 298 13.46 15.16 4.93
N PRO A 299 13.45 14.69 6.19
CA PRO A 299 14.02 13.40 6.55
C PRO A 299 13.44 12.23 5.74
N VAL A 300 14.30 11.31 5.35
CA VAL A 300 13.92 10.06 4.69
C VAL A 300 14.47 8.88 5.50
N TYR A 301 13.60 7.93 5.77
CA TYR A 301 13.93 6.75 6.58
C TYR A 301 13.98 5.49 5.70
N GLN A 302 15.06 4.73 5.82
CA GLN A 302 15.24 3.43 5.18
C GLN A 302 15.11 2.33 6.20
N LEU A 303 14.21 1.37 5.95
CA LEU A 303 14.16 0.12 6.70
C LEU A 303 14.48 -1.05 5.77
N VAL A 304 15.52 -1.82 6.10
CA VAL A 304 15.94 -2.98 5.32
C VAL A 304 15.67 -4.26 6.09
N PHE A 305 14.82 -5.10 5.53
CA PHE A 305 14.42 -6.38 6.11
C PHE A 305 15.27 -7.51 5.55
N ASN A 306 16.10 -8.11 6.41
CA ASN A 306 16.86 -9.31 6.08
C ASN A 306 15.95 -10.55 6.12
N LYS A 307 16.21 -11.53 5.27
CA LYS A 307 15.43 -12.77 5.17
C LYS A 307 13.93 -12.56 4.85
N MET A 308 13.58 -11.39 4.32
CA MET A 308 12.24 -11.04 3.85
C MET A 308 12.11 -11.28 2.34
N GLN A 309 10.90 -11.56 1.87
CA GLN A 309 10.55 -11.58 0.46
C GLN A 309 9.49 -10.51 0.17
N HIS A 310 9.40 -10.08 -1.07
CA HIS A 310 8.52 -8.99 -1.52
C HIS A 310 7.06 -9.14 -1.04
N ILE A 311 6.47 -10.31 -1.23
CA ILE A 311 5.09 -10.63 -0.82
C ILE A 311 4.90 -10.59 0.70
N GLY A 312 5.98 -10.75 1.47
CA GLY A 312 5.93 -10.72 2.93
C GLY A 312 5.56 -9.36 3.53
N PHE A 313 5.57 -8.26 2.76
CA PHE A 313 5.03 -6.98 3.21
C PHE A 313 3.51 -6.86 3.12
N SER A 314 2.81 -7.94 2.76
CA SER A 314 1.35 -8.02 2.77
C SER A 314 0.84 -8.98 3.84
N ASP A 315 -0.46 -9.02 4.05
CA ASP A 315 -1.14 -9.93 4.99
C ASP A 315 -0.83 -11.41 4.70
N MET A 316 -0.37 -11.72 3.47
CA MET A 316 0.10 -13.06 3.09
C MET A 316 1.22 -13.57 3.98
N LYS A 317 1.97 -12.69 4.66
CA LYS A 317 3.00 -13.07 5.64
C LYS A 317 2.44 -13.88 6.80
N HIS A 318 1.24 -13.58 7.25
CA HIS A 318 0.52 -14.30 8.30
C HIS A 318 -0.30 -15.49 7.77
N MET A 319 -0.64 -15.47 6.46
CA MET A 319 -1.54 -16.44 5.86
C MET A 319 -0.82 -17.62 5.22
N ILE A 320 0.38 -17.41 4.69
CA ILE A 320 1.13 -18.42 3.92
C ILE A 320 2.39 -18.84 4.70
N PRO A 321 2.47 -20.09 5.18
CA PRO A 321 3.64 -20.57 5.94
C PRO A 321 4.81 -21.00 5.02
N ILE A 322 4.93 -20.42 3.81
CA ILE A 322 5.96 -20.79 2.82
C ILE A 322 7.03 -19.71 2.78
N SER A 323 8.12 -19.92 3.52
CA SER A 323 9.19 -18.94 3.65
C SER A 323 9.88 -18.54 2.33
N ALA A 324 9.83 -19.38 1.31
CA ALA A 324 10.33 -19.04 -0.03
C ALA A 324 9.49 -17.92 -0.68
N ILE A 325 8.21 -17.77 -0.30
CA ILE A 325 7.28 -16.76 -0.82
C ILE A 325 7.31 -15.50 0.04
N VAL A 326 7.22 -15.66 1.37
CA VAL A 326 7.02 -14.53 2.30
C VAL A 326 8.25 -14.19 3.15
N GLY A 327 9.34 -14.92 3.00
CA GLY A 327 10.56 -14.74 3.80
C GLY A 327 10.56 -15.52 5.12
N LYS A 328 11.74 -15.63 5.73
CA LYS A 328 11.97 -16.40 6.96
C LYS A 328 11.86 -15.57 8.25
N ILE A 329 11.87 -14.24 8.15
CA ILE A 329 11.69 -13.34 9.30
C ILE A 329 10.32 -13.61 9.94
N ASP A 330 10.22 -13.46 11.24
CA ASP A 330 8.96 -13.64 11.98
C ASP A 330 7.87 -12.69 11.49
N ALA A 331 6.61 -13.15 11.43
CA ALA A 331 5.50 -12.39 10.88
C ALA A 331 5.06 -11.27 11.82
N ASP A 332 5.01 -11.55 13.13
CA ASP A 332 4.59 -10.56 14.13
C ASP A 332 5.64 -9.46 14.26
N LEU A 333 6.93 -9.80 14.19
CA LEU A 333 8.02 -8.82 14.15
C LEU A 333 7.94 -7.90 12.93
N VAL A 334 7.63 -8.45 11.74
CA VAL A 334 7.44 -7.64 10.53
C VAL A 334 6.27 -6.70 10.70
N HIS A 335 5.13 -7.21 11.17
CA HIS A 335 3.93 -6.42 11.41
C HIS A 335 4.17 -5.30 12.41
N GLU A 336 4.79 -5.61 13.56
CA GLU A 336 5.15 -4.61 14.58
C GLU A 336 5.98 -3.46 14.00
N TYR A 337 7.06 -3.78 13.27
CA TYR A 337 7.92 -2.75 12.70
C TYR A 337 7.24 -1.94 11.60
N VAL A 338 6.44 -2.58 10.76
CA VAL A 338 5.68 -1.90 9.70
C VAL A 338 4.66 -0.96 10.32
N CYS A 339 3.82 -1.44 11.25
CA CYS A 339 2.80 -0.62 11.91
C CYS A 339 3.41 0.52 12.73
N LYS A 340 4.39 0.21 13.59
CA LYS A 340 5.05 1.23 14.41
C LYS A 340 5.67 2.33 13.57
N THR A 341 6.36 1.98 12.48
CA THR A 341 7.00 2.98 11.61
C THR A 341 5.99 3.87 10.91
N HIS A 342 4.87 3.31 10.42
CA HIS A 342 3.79 4.11 9.84
C HIS A 342 3.14 5.03 10.87
N LEU A 343 2.86 4.51 12.08
CA LEU A 343 2.31 5.32 13.16
C LEU A 343 3.26 6.46 13.54
N ASP A 344 4.55 6.18 13.73
CA ASP A 344 5.53 7.22 14.04
C ASP A 344 5.60 8.29 12.94
N LEU A 345 5.58 7.87 11.66
CA LEU A 345 5.57 8.80 10.52
C LEU A 345 4.31 9.68 10.54
N PHE A 346 3.13 9.06 10.61
CA PHE A 346 1.88 9.80 10.51
C PHE A 346 1.57 10.61 11.77
N ASP A 347 1.94 10.13 12.95
CA ASP A 347 1.84 10.90 14.21
C ASP A 347 2.74 12.13 14.18
N SER A 348 3.95 12.05 13.59
CA SER A 348 4.87 13.19 13.49
C SER A 348 4.41 14.20 12.45
N TYR A 349 3.87 13.79 11.30
CA TYR A 349 3.68 14.69 10.17
C TYR A 349 2.22 14.99 9.82
N LEU A 350 1.26 14.17 10.25
CA LEU A 350 -0.17 14.47 10.13
C LEU A 350 -0.73 14.98 11.46
N LYS A 351 -0.67 14.16 12.52
CA LYS A 351 -1.21 14.58 13.84
C LYS A 351 -0.34 15.62 14.54
N LYS A 352 0.97 15.59 14.30
CA LYS A 352 1.97 16.43 14.97
C LYS A 352 1.98 16.21 16.49
N THR A 353 1.82 14.95 16.89
CA THR A 353 1.87 14.49 18.29
C THR A 353 3.23 13.97 18.69
N LYS A 354 4.12 13.78 17.71
CA LYS A 354 5.53 13.41 17.87
C LYS A 354 6.43 14.38 17.12
N ASP A 355 7.65 14.57 17.60
CA ASP A 355 8.61 15.47 16.96
C ASP A 355 9.39 14.81 15.83
N HIS A 356 9.58 13.49 15.90
CA HIS A 356 10.33 12.70 14.91
C HIS A 356 9.92 11.22 14.93
N VAL A 357 10.40 10.49 13.93
CA VAL A 357 10.20 9.04 13.81
C VAL A 357 11.22 8.32 14.68
N GLU A 358 10.76 7.60 15.68
CA GLU A 358 11.63 6.86 16.60
C GLU A 358 11.76 5.39 16.19
N LEU A 359 12.90 5.03 15.63
CA LEU A 359 13.15 3.68 15.14
C LEU A 359 14.46 3.12 15.69
N LYS A 360 14.45 1.83 16.04
CA LYS A 360 15.64 1.10 16.50
C LYS A 360 15.86 -0.14 15.63
N SER A 361 17.08 -0.31 15.14
CA SER A 361 17.48 -1.53 14.43
C SER A 361 17.43 -2.75 15.34
N CYS A 362 17.19 -3.94 14.75
CA CYS A 362 17.30 -5.23 15.42
C CYS A 362 18.09 -6.22 14.54
N GLU A 363 18.19 -7.48 14.93
CA GLU A 363 18.95 -8.50 14.20
C GLU A 363 18.55 -8.62 12.71
N TYR A 364 17.24 -8.51 12.43
CA TYR A 364 16.68 -8.73 11.08
C TYR A 364 16.34 -7.45 10.33
N ILE A 365 16.29 -6.30 11.01
CA ILE A 365 15.83 -5.03 10.43
C ILE A 365 16.87 -3.97 10.75
N SER A 366 17.55 -3.48 9.70
CA SER A 366 18.45 -2.33 9.80
C SER A 366 17.73 -1.06 9.38
N ILE A 367 17.98 0.00 10.11
CA ILE A 367 17.34 1.30 9.92
C ILE A 367 18.40 2.35 9.72
N LYS A 368 18.18 3.23 8.76
CA LYS A 368 19.01 4.40 8.48
C LYS A 368 18.12 5.61 8.23
N GLU A 369 18.44 6.71 8.86
CA GLU A 369 17.88 8.01 8.55
C GLU A 369 18.81 8.76 7.60
N TYR A 370 18.24 9.40 6.60
CA TYR A 370 18.91 10.29 5.67
C TYR A 370 18.47 11.71 5.97
N GLU A 371 19.42 12.51 6.44
CA GLU A 371 19.24 13.94 6.63
C GLU A 371 19.06 14.65 5.28
N PRO A 372 18.31 15.76 5.22
CA PRO A 372 18.15 16.54 4.00
C PRO A 372 19.47 16.84 3.30
N ASP A 373 19.59 16.49 2.03
CA ASP A 373 20.76 16.78 1.19
C ASP A 373 20.60 18.10 0.40
N ILE A 374 19.39 18.67 0.37
CA ILE A 374 19.10 20.00 -0.16
C ILE A 374 18.59 20.89 0.99
N LYS A 375 19.20 22.05 1.17
CA LYS A 375 18.73 23.07 2.12
C LYS A 375 17.70 23.96 1.41
N GLU A 376 16.51 24.13 2.05
CA GLU A 376 15.51 25.11 1.63
C GLU A 376 15.90 26.52 2.04
#